data_e6ce4653d9ca8ee30af426c1996ca656
#
_entry.id   e6ce4653d9ca8ee30af426c1996ca656
#
_cell.length_a   1.000
_cell.length_b   1.000
_cell.length_c   1.000
_cell.angle_alpha   90.00
_cell.angle_beta   90.00
_cell.angle_gamma   90.00
#
_symmetry.space_group_name_H-M   'P 1'
#
loop_
_entity.id
_entity.type
_entity.pdbx_description
1 polymer ?
#
loop_
_entity_poly.entity_id
_entity_poly.type
_entity_poly.pdbx_seq_one_letter_code
_entity_poly.pdbx_strand_id
1 'polypeptide(L)'
;MTKKYRKQQKNKKDWDSLCRVLAEVQERDDPQVASLALKQTLTEVYRRLAGAHVVYPTPKRISLEETLRIMRAFLEQGSGGDRLLALASALFSVVGSRFKLFREVRRSNITASDASTGLMADLECLNQAGEVVVVVEVKDRVLTITQLRTKMADIREKQVSEIFFVAHQGVADADKEEIGRQVVHEFVSGHNVYITDLFALGRTALSLLGEPGRRDFVQEVGRQLDAYRSDITHRRSWAQLLASV
;
A
#
# COMPACT_ATOMS: atom_id res chain seq x y z
N MET A 1 32.67 -12.86 -14.51
CA MET A 1 31.63 -12.77 -13.45
C MET A 1 31.82 -13.88 -12.43
N THR A 2 31.81 -13.54 -11.12
CA THR A 2 32.27 -14.46 -10.08
C THR A 2 31.20 -15.44 -9.61
N LYS A 3 31.57 -16.70 -9.33
CA LYS A 3 30.68 -17.72 -8.71
C LYS A 3 30.02 -17.24 -7.41
N LYS A 4 30.68 -16.29 -6.69
CA LYS A 4 30.17 -15.68 -5.44
C LYS A 4 28.91 -14.84 -5.70
N TYR A 5 28.86 -14.05 -6.79
CA TYR A 5 27.73 -13.20 -7.14
C TYR A 5 26.51 -14.03 -7.58
N ARG A 6 26.73 -15.14 -8.33
CA ARG A 6 25.66 -16.08 -8.71
C ARG A 6 24.91 -16.67 -7.51
N LYS A 7 25.62 -16.96 -6.38
CA LYS A 7 24.99 -17.49 -5.19
C LYS A 7 23.98 -16.53 -4.54
N GLN A 8 24.16 -15.23 -4.74
CA GLN A 8 23.31 -14.17 -4.17
C GLN A 8 22.07 -13.87 -5.04
N GLN A 9 22.00 -14.40 -6.27
CA GLN A 9 20.87 -14.15 -7.17
C GLN A 9 19.68 -15.06 -6.83
N LYS A 10 18.47 -14.46 -6.76
CA LYS A 10 17.21 -15.19 -6.54
C LYS A 10 16.92 -16.17 -7.68
N ASN A 11 17.15 -15.73 -8.93
CA ASN A 11 16.97 -16.56 -10.14
C ASN A 11 18.33 -16.88 -10.78
N LYS A 12 18.87 -18.05 -10.45
CA LYS A 12 20.16 -18.51 -10.96
C LYS A 12 20.13 -18.87 -12.45
N LYS A 13 18.97 -19.35 -12.97
CA LYS A 13 18.83 -19.70 -14.39
C LYS A 13 18.90 -18.45 -15.29
N ASP A 14 18.20 -17.38 -14.91
CA ASP A 14 18.21 -16.13 -15.67
C ASP A 14 19.59 -15.48 -15.61
N TRP A 15 20.25 -15.57 -14.44
CA TRP A 15 21.63 -15.11 -14.31
C TRP A 15 22.59 -15.86 -15.23
N ASP A 16 22.50 -17.19 -15.29
CA ASP A 16 23.33 -18.02 -16.17
C ASP A 16 23.04 -17.71 -17.64
N SER A 17 21.77 -17.48 -18.01
CA SER A 17 21.38 -17.07 -19.36
C SER A 17 21.95 -15.70 -19.74
N LEU A 18 21.89 -14.72 -18.83
CA LEU A 18 22.51 -13.41 -19.03
C LEU A 18 24.02 -13.53 -19.25
N CYS A 19 24.70 -14.31 -18.39
CA CYS A 19 26.15 -14.53 -18.53
C CYS A 19 26.51 -15.17 -19.87
N ARG A 20 25.69 -16.10 -20.37
CA ARG A 20 25.88 -16.75 -21.69
C ARG A 20 25.76 -15.74 -22.82
N VAL A 21 24.69 -14.94 -22.83
CA VAL A 21 24.49 -13.92 -23.86
C VAL A 21 25.64 -12.90 -23.87
N LEU A 22 26.09 -12.46 -22.68
CA LEU A 22 27.22 -11.55 -22.60
C LEU A 22 28.54 -12.16 -23.10
N ALA A 23 28.76 -13.45 -22.83
CA ALA A 23 29.93 -14.18 -23.35
C ALA A 23 29.88 -14.29 -24.88
N GLU A 24 28.73 -14.64 -25.46
CA GLU A 24 28.57 -14.71 -26.92
C GLU A 24 28.78 -13.37 -27.60
N VAL A 25 28.30 -12.27 -27.02
CA VAL A 25 28.53 -10.92 -27.54
C VAL A 25 30.05 -10.56 -27.48
N GLN A 26 30.73 -10.93 -26.39
CA GLN A 26 32.14 -10.68 -26.18
C GLN A 26 33.00 -11.52 -27.13
N GLU A 27 32.68 -12.81 -27.37
CA GLU A 27 33.40 -13.70 -28.26
C GLU A 27 33.38 -13.24 -29.73
N ARG A 28 32.27 -12.60 -30.15
CA ARG A 28 32.13 -12.08 -31.52
C ARG A 28 33.02 -10.88 -31.81
N ASP A 29 33.46 -10.18 -30.76
CA ASP A 29 34.32 -8.98 -30.80
C ASP A 29 33.93 -7.95 -31.90
N ASP A 30 32.59 -7.84 -32.12
CA ASP A 30 31.96 -6.96 -33.10
C ASP A 30 31.18 -5.85 -32.41
N PRO A 31 31.59 -4.57 -32.50
CA PRO A 31 30.87 -3.45 -31.91
C PRO A 31 29.44 -3.29 -32.43
N GLN A 32 29.15 -3.73 -33.67
CA GLN A 32 27.82 -3.65 -34.24
C GLN A 32 26.88 -4.67 -33.57
N VAL A 33 27.36 -5.88 -33.29
CA VAL A 33 26.62 -6.92 -32.56
C VAL A 33 26.36 -6.47 -31.13
N ALA A 34 27.34 -5.90 -30.45
CA ALA A 34 27.17 -5.36 -29.10
C ALA A 34 26.13 -4.22 -29.06
N SER A 35 26.20 -3.30 -30.01
CA SER A 35 25.26 -2.18 -30.14
C SER A 35 23.83 -2.68 -30.42
N LEU A 36 23.68 -3.67 -31.30
CA LEU A 36 22.38 -4.27 -31.60
C LEU A 36 21.76 -4.98 -30.39
N ALA A 37 22.57 -5.77 -29.66
CA ALA A 37 22.14 -6.47 -28.44
C ALA A 37 21.69 -5.47 -27.36
N LEU A 38 22.44 -4.38 -27.16
CA LEU A 38 22.05 -3.32 -26.25
C LEU A 38 20.75 -2.63 -26.69
N LYS A 39 20.61 -2.27 -27.96
CA LYS A 39 19.43 -1.65 -28.51
C LYS A 39 18.19 -2.52 -28.33
N GLN A 40 18.29 -3.83 -28.61
CA GLN A 40 17.19 -4.78 -28.40
C GLN A 40 16.83 -4.89 -26.93
N THR A 41 17.81 -4.96 -26.03
CA THR A 41 17.59 -5.00 -24.58
C THR A 41 16.86 -3.74 -24.10
N LEU A 42 17.32 -2.56 -24.50
CA LEU A 42 16.69 -1.29 -24.15
C LEU A 42 15.27 -1.19 -24.74
N THR A 43 15.06 -1.66 -25.96
CA THR A 43 13.72 -1.70 -26.58
C THR A 43 12.76 -2.60 -25.78
N GLU A 44 13.22 -3.77 -25.35
CA GLU A 44 12.39 -4.69 -24.54
C GLU A 44 12.12 -4.12 -23.14
N VAL A 45 13.09 -3.50 -22.50
CA VAL A 45 12.90 -2.77 -21.23
C VAL A 45 11.88 -1.66 -21.41
N TYR A 46 12.01 -0.85 -22.47
CA TYR A 46 11.05 0.21 -22.78
C TYR A 46 9.64 -0.34 -23.01
N ARG A 47 9.50 -1.42 -23.79
CA ARG A 47 8.21 -2.06 -24.06
C ARG A 47 7.55 -2.57 -22.78
N ARG A 48 8.33 -3.18 -21.87
CA ARG A 48 7.83 -3.63 -20.57
C ARG A 48 7.42 -2.47 -19.67
N LEU A 49 8.22 -1.41 -19.63
CA LEU A 49 7.89 -0.21 -18.86
C LEU A 49 6.65 0.51 -19.41
N ALA A 50 6.51 0.63 -20.74
CA ALA A 50 5.32 1.19 -21.38
C ALA A 50 4.06 0.34 -21.09
N GLY A 51 4.20 -0.99 -21.08
CA GLY A 51 3.11 -1.91 -20.71
C GLY A 51 2.75 -1.88 -19.22
N ALA A 52 3.63 -1.33 -18.37
CA ALA A 52 3.40 -1.14 -16.94
C ALA A 52 2.75 0.21 -16.60
N HIS A 53 2.65 1.14 -17.57
CA HIS A 53 1.94 2.40 -17.36
C HIS A 53 0.43 2.16 -17.37
N VAL A 54 -0.23 2.54 -16.29
CA VAL A 54 -1.68 2.41 -16.13
C VAL A 54 -2.27 3.82 -16.03
N VAL A 55 -3.23 4.13 -16.88
CA VAL A 55 -4.01 5.38 -16.82
C VAL A 55 -5.27 5.11 -16.01
N TYR A 56 -5.51 5.93 -14.98
CA TYR A 56 -6.70 5.84 -14.16
C TYR A 56 -7.74 6.86 -14.65
N PRO A 57 -8.86 6.41 -15.23
CA PRO A 57 -9.94 7.30 -15.63
C PRO A 57 -10.47 8.06 -14.41
N THR A 58 -10.72 9.34 -14.57
CA THR A 58 -11.36 10.15 -13.52
C THR A 58 -12.83 10.31 -13.85
N PRO A 59 -13.74 9.74 -13.06
CA PRO A 59 -15.17 9.97 -13.26
C PRO A 59 -15.51 11.46 -13.16
N LYS A 60 -16.36 11.96 -14.02
CA LYS A 60 -16.85 13.36 -13.92
C LYS A 60 -17.62 13.57 -12.63
N ARG A 61 -18.41 12.55 -12.23
CA ARG A 61 -19.17 12.48 -10.99
C ARG A 61 -19.09 11.07 -10.42
N ILE A 62 -19.11 10.95 -9.09
CA ILE A 62 -19.18 9.66 -8.42
C ILE A 62 -20.00 9.76 -7.14
N SER A 63 -21.02 8.91 -7.00
CA SER A 63 -21.83 8.82 -5.80
C SER A 63 -21.09 8.12 -4.66
N LEU A 64 -21.58 8.24 -3.43
CA LEU A 64 -21.05 7.51 -2.29
C LEU A 64 -21.19 5.99 -2.48
N GLU A 65 -22.38 5.56 -2.89
CA GLU A 65 -22.67 4.12 -3.04
C GLU A 65 -21.79 3.51 -4.15
N GLU A 66 -21.56 4.25 -5.24
CA GLU A 66 -20.69 3.80 -6.31
C GLU A 66 -19.22 3.73 -5.85
N THR A 67 -18.76 4.71 -5.08
CA THR A 67 -17.42 4.68 -4.48
C THR A 67 -17.24 3.45 -3.59
N LEU A 68 -18.21 3.16 -2.73
CA LEU A 68 -18.17 1.98 -1.86
C LEU A 68 -18.30 0.67 -2.64
N ARG A 69 -19.05 0.66 -3.75
CA ARG A 69 -19.16 -0.50 -4.65
C ARG A 69 -17.80 -0.84 -5.28
N ILE A 70 -17.12 0.14 -5.87
CA ILE A 70 -15.80 -0.11 -6.48
C ILE A 70 -14.74 -0.48 -5.45
N MET A 71 -14.78 0.08 -4.23
CA MET A 71 -13.91 -0.34 -3.13
C MET A 71 -14.11 -1.83 -2.80
N ARG A 72 -15.38 -2.30 -2.68
CA ARG A 72 -15.67 -3.73 -2.43
C ARG A 72 -15.16 -4.60 -3.56
N ALA A 73 -15.54 -4.29 -4.80
CA ALA A 73 -15.11 -5.06 -5.97
C ALA A 73 -13.57 -5.12 -6.09
N PHE A 74 -12.87 -4.05 -5.70
CA PHE A 74 -11.42 -4.03 -5.68
C PHE A 74 -10.82 -5.00 -4.65
N LEU A 75 -11.48 -5.21 -3.50
CA LEU A 75 -11.02 -6.10 -2.42
C LEU A 75 -11.43 -7.56 -2.61
N GLU A 76 -12.39 -7.88 -3.51
CA GLU A 76 -12.84 -9.26 -3.75
C GLU A 76 -11.71 -10.21 -4.19
N GLN A 77 -10.69 -9.71 -4.86
CA GLN A 77 -9.54 -10.50 -5.24
C GLN A 77 -8.44 -10.39 -4.18
N GLY A 78 -7.95 -11.53 -3.71
CA GLY A 78 -6.87 -11.59 -2.73
C GLY A 78 -5.61 -10.87 -3.24
N SER A 79 -4.98 -10.09 -2.38
CA SER A 79 -3.84 -9.22 -2.72
C SER A 79 -2.72 -9.23 -1.68
N GLY A 80 -2.81 -10.12 -0.67
CA GLY A 80 -1.88 -10.10 0.46
C GLY A 80 -1.90 -8.78 1.25
N GLY A 81 -3.05 -8.06 1.23
CA GLY A 81 -3.23 -6.79 1.94
C GLY A 81 -2.92 -5.52 1.12
N ASP A 82 -2.26 -5.63 -0.04
CA ASP A 82 -1.84 -4.45 -0.83
C ASP A 82 -3.00 -3.55 -1.25
N ARG A 83 -4.11 -4.14 -1.71
CA ARG A 83 -5.30 -3.38 -2.11
C ARG A 83 -5.96 -2.67 -0.94
N LEU A 84 -6.08 -3.37 0.19
CA LEU A 84 -6.64 -2.80 1.42
C LEU A 84 -5.79 -1.63 1.92
N LEU A 85 -4.47 -1.82 1.94
CA LEU A 85 -3.52 -0.79 2.35
C LEU A 85 -3.52 0.42 1.42
N ALA A 86 -3.67 0.21 0.09
CA ALA A 86 -3.80 1.31 -0.87
C ALA A 86 -5.07 2.13 -0.63
N LEU A 87 -6.22 1.47 -0.38
CA LEU A 87 -7.48 2.15 -0.07
C LEU A 87 -7.40 2.91 1.26
N ALA A 88 -6.85 2.29 2.32
CA ALA A 88 -6.67 2.94 3.62
C ALA A 88 -5.75 4.16 3.50
N SER A 89 -4.59 4.00 2.85
CA SER A 89 -3.65 5.10 2.64
C SER A 89 -4.28 6.27 1.87
N ALA A 90 -5.03 5.99 0.81
CA ALA A 90 -5.73 7.01 0.04
C ALA A 90 -6.81 7.73 0.88
N LEU A 91 -7.56 6.98 1.69
CA LEU A 91 -8.59 7.55 2.56
C LEU A 91 -7.98 8.52 3.58
N PHE A 92 -6.95 8.07 4.30
CA PHE A 92 -6.25 8.93 5.26
C PHE A 92 -5.59 10.14 4.59
N SER A 93 -4.98 9.98 3.40
CA SER A 93 -4.37 11.07 2.65
C SER A 93 -5.39 12.16 2.29
N VAL A 94 -6.56 11.77 1.78
CA VAL A 94 -7.60 12.74 1.37
C VAL A 94 -8.25 13.38 2.59
N VAL A 95 -8.53 12.62 3.65
CA VAL A 95 -9.04 13.15 4.93
C VAL A 95 -8.05 14.18 5.50
N GLY A 96 -6.78 13.80 5.61
CA GLY A 96 -5.74 14.68 6.12
C GLY A 96 -5.61 15.97 5.33
N SER A 97 -5.57 15.89 4.01
CA SER A 97 -5.46 17.03 3.12
C SER A 97 -6.70 17.95 3.18
N ARG A 98 -7.90 17.39 3.08
CA ARG A 98 -9.15 18.17 3.00
C ARG A 98 -9.54 18.82 4.33
N PHE A 99 -9.31 18.12 5.45
CA PHE A 99 -9.59 18.66 6.79
C PHE A 99 -8.37 19.32 7.45
N LYS A 100 -7.21 19.33 6.77
CA LYS A 100 -5.94 19.91 7.28
C LYS A 100 -5.49 19.28 8.60
N LEU A 101 -5.74 17.97 8.78
CA LEU A 101 -5.39 17.25 10.00
C LEU A 101 -3.90 16.88 10.01
N PHE A 102 -3.37 16.49 8.87
CA PHE A 102 -1.94 16.14 8.69
C PHE A 102 -1.49 16.48 7.27
N ARG A 103 -0.17 16.68 7.12
CA ARG A 103 0.45 17.10 5.86
C ARG A 103 0.77 15.93 4.94
N GLU A 104 1.17 14.83 5.52
CA GLU A 104 1.75 13.69 4.82
C GLU A 104 1.24 12.37 5.42
N VAL A 105 0.99 11.40 4.57
CA VAL A 105 0.76 10.00 4.99
C VAL A 105 1.87 9.16 4.37
N ARG A 106 2.68 8.52 5.22
CA ARG A 106 3.69 7.54 4.83
C ARG A 106 3.11 6.15 4.92
N ARG A 107 3.43 5.33 3.95
CA ARG A 107 2.95 3.95 3.86
C ARG A 107 4.12 2.98 3.86
N SER A 108 3.98 1.85 4.57
CA SER A 108 4.93 0.73 4.48
C SER A 108 4.84 0.03 3.11
N ASN A 109 5.94 -0.60 2.70
CA ASN A 109 5.95 -1.51 1.56
C ASN A 109 5.65 -2.92 2.03
N ILE A 110 4.63 -3.57 1.47
CA ILE A 110 4.23 -4.96 1.83
C ILE A 110 5.35 -5.98 1.62
N THR A 111 6.28 -5.70 0.70
CA THR A 111 7.43 -6.58 0.43
C THR A 111 8.62 -6.38 1.35
N ALA A 112 8.57 -5.36 2.20
CA ALA A 112 9.61 -5.04 3.17
C ALA A 112 9.12 -5.41 4.58
N SER A 113 9.98 -6.05 5.39
CA SER A 113 9.66 -6.23 6.82
C SER A 113 9.58 -4.86 7.50
N ASP A 114 8.73 -4.70 8.52
CA ASP A 114 8.57 -3.46 9.29
C ASP A 114 9.93 -2.89 9.73
N ALA A 115 10.86 -3.78 10.11
CA ALA A 115 12.23 -3.40 10.46
C ALA A 115 13.03 -2.75 9.31
N SER A 116 12.66 -3.00 8.05
CA SER A 116 13.38 -2.46 6.88
C SER A 116 12.81 -1.14 6.39
N THR A 117 11.57 -0.79 6.74
CA THR A 117 10.92 0.48 6.38
C THR A 117 11.14 1.57 7.42
N GLY A 118 11.46 1.20 8.66
CA GLY A 118 11.61 2.12 9.78
C GLY A 118 10.30 2.75 10.26
N LEU A 119 9.14 2.31 9.73
CA LEU A 119 7.82 2.77 10.15
C LEU A 119 7.31 1.95 11.34
N MET A 120 6.54 2.60 12.22
CA MET A 120 5.93 1.98 13.40
C MET A 120 4.73 1.11 13.07
N ALA A 121 4.01 1.46 11.99
CA ALA A 121 2.80 0.79 11.55
C ALA A 121 2.71 0.84 10.02
N ASP A 122 1.64 0.28 9.46
CA ASP A 122 1.41 0.27 8.01
C ASP A 122 1.29 1.68 7.42
N LEU A 123 0.71 2.64 8.18
CA LEU A 123 0.67 4.05 7.81
C LEU A 123 1.09 4.93 9.00
N GLU A 124 1.80 6.02 8.69
CA GLU A 124 2.09 7.12 9.60
C GLU A 124 1.57 8.43 9.02
N CYS A 125 0.78 9.16 9.80
CA CYS A 125 0.27 10.48 9.43
C CYS A 125 1.08 11.56 10.17
N LEU A 126 1.67 12.47 9.42
CA LEU A 126 2.58 13.48 9.95
C LEU A 126 1.95 14.88 9.93
N ASN A 127 2.17 15.64 10.98
CA ASN A 127 1.77 17.05 11.07
C ASN A 127 2.69 17.96 10.24
N GLN A 128 2.47 19.29 10.32
CA GLN A 128 3.26 20.29 9.59
C GLN A 128 4.73 20.33 10.05
N ALA A 129 5.02 19.95 11.30
CA ALA A 129 6.37 19.86 11.84
C ALA A 129 7.11 18.57 11.43
N GLY A 130 6.43 17.61 10.79
CA GLY A 130 6.99 16.33 10.41
C GLY A 130 6.96 15.29 11.55
N GLU A 131 6.20 15.53 12.60
CA GLU A 131 6.00 14.61 13.70
C GLU A 131 4.84 13.65 13.37
N VAL A 132 4.95 12.39 13.77
CA VAL A 132 3.88 11.41 13.63
C VAL A 132 2.79 11.69 14.65
N VAL A 133 1.59 12.00 14.18
CA VAL A 133 0.42 12.31 15.02
C VAL A 133 -0.62 11.22 15.06
N VAL A 134 -0.67 10.40 14.00
CA VAL A 134 -1.56 9.24 13.92
C VAL A 134 -0.79 8.08 13.31
N VAL A 135 -0.96 6.89 13.85
CA VAL A 135 -0.52 5.63 13.23
C VAL A 135 -1.72 4.77 12.88
N VAL A 136 -1.61 4.03 11.77
CA VAL A 136 -2.68 3.14 11.30
C VAL A 136 -2.11 1.77 10.99
N GLU A 137 -2.64 0.78 11.67
CA GLU A 137 -2.38 -0.63 11.38
C GLU A 137 -3.53 -1.20 10.57
N VAL A 138 -3.24 -1.81 9.42
CA VAL A 138 -4.22 -2.33 8.48
C VAL A 138 -4.21 -3.85 8.50
N LYS A 139 -5.34 -4.47 8.83
CA LYS A 139 -5.48 -5.93 8.92
C LYS A 139 -6.51 -6.45 7.92
N ASP A 140 -6.04 -7.23 6.94
CA ASP A 140 -6.89 -7.91 5.95
C ASP A 140 -7.65 -9.12 6.57
N ARG A 141 -7.19 -9.58 7.73
CA ARG A 141 -7.79 -10.68 8.49
C ARG A 141 -8.43 -10.17 9.77
N VAL A 142 -9.13 -11.07 10.46
CA VAL A 142 -9.69 -10.83 11.78
C VAL A 142 -8.60 -10.36 12.74
N LEU A 143 -8.82 -9.26 13.45
CA LEU A 143 -7.93 -8.75 14.48
C LEU A 143 -8.08 -9.57 15.76
N THR A 144 -6.96 -10.05 16.31
CA THR A 144 -6.90 -10.77 17.59
C THR A 144 -6.30 -9.90 18.69
N ILE A 145 -6.59 -10.26 19.96
CA ILE A 145 -6.01 -9.57 21.13
C ILE A 145 -4.48 -9.64 21.13
N THR A 146 -3.91 -10.76 20.71
CA THR A 146 -2.46 -10.94 20.63
C THR A 146 -1.83 -9.95 19.65
N GLN A 147 -2.43 -9.79 18.46
CA GLN A 147 -1.95 -8.84 17.45
C GLN A 147 -2.03 -7.39 17.93
N LEU A 148 -3.15 -7.03 18.60
CA LEU A 148 -3.32 -5.70 19.19
C LEU A 148 -2.23 -5.43 20.24
N ARG A 149 -2.02 -6.33 21.18
CA ARG A 149 -1.02 -6.18 22.25
C ARG A 149 0.40 -6.07 21.70
N THR A 150 0.75 -6.92 20.74
CA THR A 150 2.08 -6.87 20.11
C THR A 150 2.32 -5.51 19.46
N LYS A 151 1.39 -5.04 18.65
CA LYS A 151 1.54 -3.75 17.97
C LYS A 151 1.54 -2.57 18.96
N MET A 152 0.71 -2.62 20.01
CA MET A 152 0.71 -1.59 21.04
C MET A 152 2.03 -1.51 21.81
N ALA A 153 2.70 -2.66 22.05
CA ALA A 153 4.02 -2.66 22.68
C ALA A 153 5.04 -1.85 21.85
N ASP A 154 5.04 -2.03 20.52
CA ASP A 154 5.94 -1.32 19.61
C ASP A 154 5.64 0.21 19.55
N ILE A 155 4.34 0.58 19.59
CA ILE A 155 3.89 1.97 19.46
C ILE A 155 4.14 2.77 20.74
N ARG A 156 3.96 2.17 21.92
CA ARG A 156 4.17 2.83 23.22
C ARG A 156 5.58 3.43 23.36
N GLU A 157 6.58 2.76 22.80
CA GLU A 157 7.96 3.26 22.81
C GLU A 157 8.13 4.59 22.05
N LYS A 158 7.20 4.90 21.14
CA LYS A 158 7.26 6.06 20.24
C LYS A 158 6.37 7.24 20.65
N GLN A 159 5.61 7.12 21.74
CA GLN A 159 4.77 8.18 22.30
C GLN A 159 3.70 8.75 21.34
N VAL A 160 3.20 7.98 20.40
CA VAL A 160 2.08 8.37 19.53
C VAL A 160 0.76 8.10 20.26
N SER A 161 -0.10 9.11 20.36
CA SER A 161 -1.35 9.03 21.13
C SER A 161 -2.56 8.53 20.33
N GLU A 162 -2.57 8.68 19.01
CA GLU A 162 -3.72 8.37 18.17
C GLU A 162 -3.43 7.15 17.28
N ILE A 163 -4.13 6.04 17.51
CA ILE A 163 -3.83 4.74 16.91
C ILE A 163 -5.08 4.13 16.30
N PHE A 164 -5.06 3.87 15.01
CA PHE A 164 -6.13 3.20 14.28
C PHE A 164 -5.74 1.76 13.95
N PHE A 165 -6.65 0.84 14.23
CA PHE A 165 -6.66 -0.51 13.67
C PHE A 165 -7.80 -0.62 12.65
N VAL A 166 -7.44 -0.64 11.36
CA VAL A 166 -8.39 -0.85 10.27
C VAL A 166 -8.46 -2.34 9.99
N ALA A 167 -9.40 -3.02 10.67
CA ALA A 167 -9.59 -4.47 10.60
C ALA A 167 -10.69 -4.80 9.60
N HIS A 168 -10.31 -5.26 8.39
CA HIS A 168 -11.27 -5.50 7.30
C HIS A 168 -12.30 -6.59 7.63
N GLN A 169 -11.90 -7.63 8.34
CA GLN A 169 -12.76 -8.72 8.78
C GLN A 169 -13.21 -8.58 10.23
N GLY A 170 -13.06 -7.37 10.81
CA GLY A 170 -13.46 -7.09 12.18
C GLY A 170 -12.55 -7.72 13.23
N VAL A 171 -13.10 -7.94 14.41
CA VAL A 171 -12.44 -8.46 15.61
C VAL A 171 -12.88 -9.91 15.83
N ALA A 172 -11.96 -10.77 16.29
CA ALA A 172 -12.28 -12.14 16.66
C ALA A 172 -13.35 -12.16 17.77
N ASP A 173 -14.43 -12.93 17.57
CA ASP A 173 -15.55 -12.97 18.52
C ASP A 173 -15.10 -13.34 19.94
N ALA A 174 -14.19 -14.30 20.04
CA ALA A 174 -13.64 -14.74 21.33
C ALA A 174 -12.82 -13.65 22.05
N ASP A 175 -12.32 -12.67 21.33
CA ASP A 175 -11.41 -11.61 21.86
C ASP A 175 -12.13 -10.29 22.11
N LYS A 176 -13.41 -10.12 21.71
CA LYS A 176 -14.12 -8.84 21.75
C LYS A 176 -14.09 -8.15 23.11
N GLU A 177 -14.42 -8.90 24.17
CA GLU A 177 -14.41 -8.34 25.52
C GLU A 177 -13.01 -7.95 25.99
N GLU A 178 -12.03 -8.80 25.70
CA GLU A 178 -10.65 -8.56 26.13
C GLU A 178 -10.04 -7.39 25.36
N ILE A 179 -10.31 -7.28 24.06
CA ILE A 179 -9.95 -6.13 23.25
C ILE A 179 -10.59 -4.84 23.80
N GLY A 180 -11.89 -4.89 24.16
CA GLY A 180 -12.57 -3.75 24.78
C GLY A 180 -11.87 -3.28 26.07
N ARG A 181 -11.53 -4.24 26.95
CA ARG A 181 -10.77 -3.94 28.18
C ARG A 181 -9.39 -3.36 27.87
N GLN A 182 -8.70 -3.90 26.87
CA GLN A 182 -7.39 -3.40 26.45
C GLN A 182 -7.47 -1.97 25.92
N VAL A 183 -8.47 -1.64 25.09
CA VAL A 183 -8.69 -0.26 24.59
C VAL A 183 -8.87 0.73 25.74
N VAL A 184 -9.67 0.37 26.74
CA VAL A 184 -9.86 1.21 27.95
C VAL A 184 -8.53 1.36 28.73
N HIS A 185 -7.77 0.29 28.88
CA HIS A 185 -6.45 0.32 29.53
C HIS A 185 -5.47 1.24 28.78
N GLU A 186 -5.43 1.16 27.45
CA GLU A 186 -4.57 2.03 26.64
C GLU A 186 -4.97 3.50 26.78
N PHE A 187 -6.28 3.80 26.80
CA PHE A 187 -6.78 5.15 27.00
C PHE A 187 -6.30 5.75 28.34
N VAL A 188 -6.37 4.99 29.43
CA VAL A 188 -5.86 5.43 30.74
C VAL A 188 -4.34 5.66 30.70
N SER A 189 -3.65 4.94 29.83
CA SER A 189 -2.19 5.06 29.62
C SER A 189 -1.80 6.18 28.63
N GLY A 190 -2.77 6.94 28.11
CA GLY A 190 -2.54 8.08 27.21
C GLY A 190 -2.59 7.75 25.72
N HIS A 191 -3.10 6.57 25.35
CA HIS A 191 -3.20 6.14 23.95
C HIS A 191 -4.66 5.92 23.53
N ASN A 192 -5.14 6.70 22.56
CA ASN A 192 -6.45 6.55 21.97
C ASN A 192 -6.41 5.46 20.88
N VAL A 193 -7.01 4.32 21.16
CA VAL A 193 -7.06 3.18 20.22
C VAL A 193 -8.44 3.10 19.57
N TYR A 194 -8.48 3.23 18.25
CA TYR A 194 -9.70 3.14 17.44
C TYR A 194 -9.66 1.87 16.61
N ILE A 195 -10.68 1.02 16.74
CA ILE A 195 -10.84 -0.21 15.95
C ILE A 195 -12.04 -0.03 15.05
N THR A 196 -11.84 -0.09 13.75
CA THR A 196 -12.87 0.13 12.74
C THR A 196 -12.64 -0.75 11.51
N ASP A 197 -13.66 -0.94 10.69
CA ASP A 197 -13.47 -1.46 9.34
C ASP A 197 -13.35 -0.32 8.31
N LEU A 198 -12.72 -0.65 7.18
CA LEU A 198 -12.47 0.34 6.12
C LEU A 198 -13.76 0.95 5.55
N PHE A 199 -14.86 0.16 5.46
CA PHE A 199 -16.11 0.63 4.86
C PHE A 199 -16.89 1.54 5.80
N ALA A 200 -16.91 1.26 7.10
CA ALA A 200 -17.54 2.13 8.10
C ALA A 200 -16.81 3.48 8.14
N LEU A 201 -15.47 3.45 8.23
CA LEU A 201 -14.65 4.65 8.18
C LEU A 201 -14.79 5.40 6.85
N GLY A 202 -14.71 4.68 5.73
CA GLY A 202 -14.85 5.24 4.39
C GLY A 202 -16.22 5.86 4.14
N ARG A 203 -17.31 5.19 4.53
CA ARG A 203 -18.66 5.74 4.41
C ARG A 203 -18.79 7.08 5.14
N THR A 204 -18.32 7.14 6.38
CA THR A 204 -18.38 8.38 7.17
C THR A 204 -17.52 9.48 6.56
N ALA A 205 -16.26 9.20 6.31
CA ALA A 205 -15.31 10.18 5.78
C ALA A 205 -15.71 10.69 4.39
N LEU A 206 -16.05 9.78 3.45
CA LEU A 206 -16.41 10.14 2.07
C LEU A 206 -17.78 10.83 1.96
N SER A 207 -18.67 10.63 2.95
CA SER A 207 -19.90 11.42 3.07
C SER A 207 -19.59 12.88 3.44
N LEU A 208 -18.74 13.08 4.46
CA LEU A 208 -18.33 14.41 4.91
C LEU A 208 -17.51 15.17 3.86
N LEU A 209 -16.67 14.47 3.12
CA LEU A 209 -15.84 15.02 2.04
C LEU A 209 -16.66 15.43 0.80
N GLY A 210 -17.87 14.90 0.65
CA GLY A 210 -18.73 15.18 -0.49
C GLY A 210 -18.19 14.63 -1.83
N GLU A 211 -18.80 15.02 -2.93
CA GLU A 211 -18.41 14.55 -4.27
C GLU A 211 -16.97 14.92 -4.65
N PRO A 212 -16.48 16.15 -4.40
CA PRO A 212 -15.09 16.48 -4.70
C PRO A 212 -14.08 15.59 -3.98
N GLY A 213 -14.32 15.31 -2.69
CA GLY A 213 -13.43 14.44 -1.92
C GLY A 213 -13.50 12.98 -2.36
N ARG A 214 -14.65 12.49 -2.82
CA ARG A 214 -14.75 11.14 -3.42
C ARG A 214 -13.95 11.03 -4.71
N ARG A 215 -13.96 12.06 -5.56
CA ARG A 215 -13.13 12.12 -6.76
C ARG A 215 -11.64 12.13 -6.42
N ASP A 216 -11.24 12.94 -5.43
CA ASP A 216 -9.85 12.93 -4.95
C ASP A 216 -9.45 11.57 -4.42
N PHE A 217 -10.33 10.90 -3.67
CA PHE A 217 -10.07 9.57 -3.12
C PHE A 217 -9.79 8.54 -4.23
N VAL A 218 -10.64 8.45 -5.24
CA VAL A 218 -10.44 7.45 -6.30
C VAL A 218 -9.16 7.70 -7.11
N GLN A 219 -8.78 8.97 -7.29
CA GLN A 219 -7.50 9.34 -7.90
C GLN A 219 -6.32 9.00 -7.00
N GLU A 220 -6.45 9.27 -5.70
CA GLU A 220 -5.39 9.02 -4.73
C GLU A 220 -5.09 7.52 -4.61
N VAL A 221 -6.10 6.65 -4.69
CA VAL A 221 -5.86 5.18 -4.75
C VAL A 221 -4.93 4.83 -5.90
N GLY A 222 -5.16 5.37 -7.10
CA GLY A 222 -4.28 5.16 -8.24
C GLY A 222 -2.85 5.64 -7.97
N ARG A 223 -2.68 6.83 -7.37
CA ARG A 223 -1.36 7.35 -6.98
C ARG A 223 -0.67 6.45 -5.95
N GLN A 224 -1.39 5.94 -4.97
CA GLN A 224 -0.85 5.02 -3.96
C GLN A 224 -0.38 3.71 -4.59
N LEU A 225 -1.16 3.15 -5.51
CA LEU A 225 -0.78 1.93 -6.24
C LEU A 225 0.49 2.14 -7.08
N ASP A 226 0.65 3.30 -7.70
CA ASP A 226 1.84 3.64 -8.50
C ASP A 226 3.06 3.94 -7.63
N ALA A 227 2.92 4.78 -6.62
CA ALA A 227 4.00 5.22 -5.74
C ALA A 227 4.65 4.04 -5.00
N TYR A 228 3.85 3.09 -4.57
CA TYR A 228 4.31 1.90 -3.84
C TYR A 228 4.53 0.67 -4.73
N ARG A 229 4.51 0.87 -6.06
CA ARG A 229 4.81 -0.16 -7.06
C ARG A 229 3.98 -1.43 -6.88
N SER A 230 2.71 -1.26 -6.53
CA SER A 230 1.75 -2.36 -6.44
C SER A 230 1.75 -3.20 -7.73
N ASP A 231 1.40 -4.47 -7.61
CA ASP A 231 1.36 -5.37 -8.77
C ASP A 231 0.53 -4.77 -9.90
N ILE A 232 0.97 -4.97 -11.15
CA ILE A 232 0.32 -4.44 -12.34
C ILE A 232 -1.14 -4.92 -12.45
N THR A 233 -1.46 -6.09 -11.94
CA THR A 233 -2.82 -6.63 -11.90
C THR A 233 -3.73 -5.80 -10.99
N HIS A 234 -3.23 -5.34 -9.82
CA HIS A 234 -3.97 -4.46 -8.92
C HIS A 234 -4.22 -3.10 -9.58
N ARG A 235 -3.19 -2.54 -10.20
CA ARG A 235 -3.27 -1.25 -10.90
C ARG A 235 -4.28 -1.28 -12.04
N ARG A 236 -4.24 -2.31 -12.88
CA ARG A 236 -5.20 -2.52 -13.99
C ARG A 236 -6.62 -2.77 -13.47
N SER A 237 -6.77 -3.57 -12.42
CA SER A 237 -8.06 -3.83 -11.80
C SER A 237 -8.71 -2.52 -11.32
N TRP A 238 -7.95 -1.65 -10.64
CA TRP A 238 -8.46 -0.35 -10.22
C TRP A 238 -8.87 0.53 -11.40
N ALA A 239 -8.02 0.62 -12.44
CA ALA A 239 -8.34 1.38 -13.65
C ALA A 239 -9.61 0.86 -14.37
N GLN A 240 -9.80 -0.46 -14.44
CA GLN A 240 -11.00 -1.07 -15.03
C GLN A 240 -12.26 -0.74 -14.23
N LEU A 241 -12.19 -0.79 -12.89
CA LEU A 241 -13.31 -0.41 -12.02
C LEU A 241 -13.68 1.07 -12.21
N LEU A 242 -12.70 1.96 -12.33
CA LEU A 242 -12.95 3.38 -12.61
C LEU A 242 -13.55 3.62 -14.00
N ALA A 243 -13.19 2.82 -15.01
CA ALA A 243 -13.74 2.93 -16.35
C ALA A 243 -15.20 2.46 -16.44
N SER A 244 -15.69 1.73 -15.42
CA SER A 244 -17.08 1.26 -15.34
C SER A 244 -18.03 2.24 -14.64
N VAL A 245 -17.52 3.38 -14.15
CA VAL A 245 -18.26 4.48 -13.51
C VAL A 245 -18.55 5.57 -14.53
#